data_c6932d2a231caf84cce3ccb98a86c78b
#
_entry.id   c6932d2a231caf84cce3ccb98a86c78b
#
_cell.length_a   1.000
_cell.length_b   1.000
_cell.length_c   1.000
_cell.angle_alpha   90.00
_cell.angle_beta   90.00
_cell.angle_gamma   90.00
#
_symmetry.space_group_name_H-M   'P 1'
#
loop_
_entity.id
_entity.type
_entity.pdbx_description
1 polymer ?
#
loop_
_entity_poly.entity_id
_entity_poly.type
_entity_poly.pdbx_seq_one_letter_code
_entity_poly.pdbx_strand_id
1 'polypeptide(L)'
;MKGERHVGGEIRVLSNLIKRCMDDGMPPETTGMQGWIIGFLHRNEDRDMFQRDVEAEFNIRRSTATGILQLMEKNGFLLREPVAYDARLKKLVLTPKALAVHEGVISRIRATAARITKDVTPEELEQFFAITAKFRRNLE
;
A
#
# COMPACT_ATOMS: atom_id res chain seq x y z
N MET A 1 -6.04 -33.08 -17.40
CA MET A 1 -6.88 -31.88 -17.58
C MET A 1 -6.14 -30.70 -17.01
N LYS A 2 -5.78 -29.72 -17.84
CA LYS A 2 -5.27 -28.46 -17.31
C LYS A 2 -6.43 -27.81 -16.56
N GLY A 3 -6.26 -27.56 -15.27
CA GLY A 3 -7.27 -26.90 -14.46
C GLY A 3 -7.69 -25.56 -15.07
N GLU A 4 -8.96 -25.23 -14.95
CA GLU A 4 -9.49 -23.98 -15.44
C GLU A 4 -8.78 -22.81 -14.75
N ARG A 5 -8.33 -21.84 -15.53
CA ARG A 5 -7.63 -20.68 -14.99
C ARG A 5 -8.63 -19.71 -14.41
N HIS A 6 -8.49 -19.38 -13.12
CA HIS A 6 -9.38 -18.46 -12.42
C HIS A 6 -8.67 -17.14 -12.13
N VAL A 7 -9.34 -16.03 -12.44
CA VAL A 7 -8.84 -14.67 -12.22
C VAL A 7 -8.41 -14.46 -10.76
N GLY A 8 -9.26 -14.87 -9.80
CA GLY A 8 -8.96 -14.71 -8.39
C GLY A 8 -7.73 -15.47 -7.94
N GLY A 9 -7.55 -16.69 -8.45
CA GLY A 9 -6.36 -17.50 -8.17
C GLY A 9 -5.08 -16.87 -8.71
N GLU A 10 -5.13 -16.36 -9.94
CA GLU A 10 -3.99 -15.68 -10.55
C GLU A 10 -3.59 -14.42 -9.77
N ILE A 11 -4.58 -13.61 -9.40
CA ILE A 11 -4.34 -12.40 -8.59
C ILE A 11 -3.72 -12.75 -7.25
N ARG A 12 -4.19 -13.82 -6.60
CA ARG A 12 -3.64 -14.27 -5.32
C ARG A 12 -2.18 -14.69 -5.44
N VAL A 13 -1.84 -15.46 -6.46
CA VAL A 13 -0.45 -15.90 -6.71
C VAL A 13 0.45 -14.69 -6.96
N LEU A 14 0.03 -13.76 -7.82
CA LEU A 14 0.77 -12.53 -8.09
C LEU A 14 0.95 -11.69 -6.83
N SER A 15 -0.10 -11.53 -6.04
CA SER A 15 -0.05 -10.80 -4.78
C SER A 15 0.98 -11.40 -3.82
N ASN A 16 1.00 -12.71 -3.68
CA ASN A 16 1.97 -13.40 -2.83
C ASN A 16 3.41 -13.26 -3.34
N LEU A 17 3.61 -13.32 -4.65
CA LEU A 17 4.93 -13.14 -5.27
C LEU A 17 5.44 -11.70 -5.07
N ILE A 18 4.57 -10.71 -5.25
CA ILE A 18 4.88 -9.31 -5.02
C ILE A 18 5.25 -9.08 -3.57
N LYS A 19 4.46 -9.61 -2.65
CA LYS A 19 4.72 -9.49 -1.21
C LYS A 19 6.09 -10.05 -0.85
N ARG A 20 6.42 -11.25 -1.31
CA ARG A 20 7.74 -11.85 -1.03
C ARG A 20 8.88 -11.00 -1.60
N CYS A 21 8.71 -10.46 -2.80
CA CYS A 21 9.70 -9.59 -3.42
C CYS A 21 9.89 -8.28 -2.63
N MET A 22 8.79 -7.69 -2.16
CA MET A 22 8.81 -6.47 -1.36
C MET A 22 9.41 -6.67 0.03
N ASP A 23 9.13 -7.80 0.66
CA ASP A 23 9.55 -8.07 2.03
C ASP A 23 10.99 -8.57 2.14
N ASP A 24 11.57 -9.06 1.05
CA ASP A 24 12.92 -9.61 1.03
C ASP A 24 13.97 -8.56 1.42
N GLY A 25 14.71 -8.85 2.49
CA GLY A 25 15.74 -7.94 3.01
C GLY A 25 15.21 -6.70 3.75
N MET A 26 13.91 -6.57 3.93
CA MET A 26 13.31 -5.46 4.67
C MET A 26 13.17 -5.79 6.16
N PRO A 27 13.33 -4.79 7.06
CA PRO A 27 13.01 -5.00 8.47
C PRO A 27 11.54 -5.42 8.64
N PRO A 28 11.22 -6.36 9.56
CA PRO A 28 9.85 -6.84 9.72
C PRO A 28 8.80 -5.76 9.92
N GLU A 29 9.15 -4.68 10.64
CA GLU A 29 8.27 -3.56 10.94
C GLU A 29 7.97 -2.66 9.73
N THR A 30 8.68 -2.84 8.62
CA THR A 30 8.47 -2.06 7.39
C THR A 30 7.87 -2.88 6.25
N THR A 31 7.55 -4.16 6.51
CA THR A 31 7.06 -5.07 5.48
C THR A 31 5.57 -4.88 5.18
N GLY A 32 5.16 -5.37 4.03
CA GLY A 32 3.76 -5.41 3.63
C GLY A 32 3.11 -4.04 3.54
N MET A 33 1.91 -3.95 4.09
CA MET A 33 1.09 -2.74 4.01
C MET A 33 1.72 -1.52 4.69
N GLN A 34 2.56 -1.69 5.71
CA GLN A 34 3.18 -0.55 6.38
C GLN A 34 4.03 0.27 5.42
N GLY A 35 4.85 -0.39 4.59
CA GLY A 35 5.65 0.28 3.57
C GLY A 35 4.80 1.05 2.55
N TRP A 36 3.70 0.45 2.09
CA TRP A 36 2.77 1.09 1.16
C TRP A 36 2.10 2.31 1.77
N ILE A 37 1.69 2.21 3.04
CA ILE A 37 1.04 3.33 3.75
C ILE A 37 2.03 4.47 3.97
N ILE A 38 3.27 4.19 4.34
CA ILE A 38 4.31 5.23 4.47
C ILE A 38 4.46 5.99 3.15
N GLY A 39 4.56 5.28 2.03
CA GLY A 39 4.65 5.90 0.71
C GLY A 39 3.43 6.77 0.37
N PHE A 40 2.25 6.27 0.66
CA PHE A 40 1.00 7.01 0.44
C PHE A 40 0.93 8.29 1.25
N LEU A 41 1.21 8.22 2.55
CA LEU A 41 1.20 9.40 3.42
C LEU A 41 2.28 10.40 3.03
N HIS A 42 3.45 9.93 2.62
CA HIS A 42 4.53 10.81 2.19
C HIS A 42 4.16 11.59 0.92
N ARG A 43 3.53 10.94 -0.06
CA ARG A 43 3.09 11.61 -1.28
C ARG A 43 2.00 12.65 -1.04
N ASN A 44 1.32 12.59 0.09
CA ASN A 44 0.21 13.46 0.45
C ASN A 44 0.50 14.32 1.68
N GLU A 45 1.78 14.54 2.01
CA GLU A 45 2.17 15.32 3.20
C GLU A 45 1.81 16.80 3.12
N ASP A 46 1.43 17.28 1.94
CA ASP A 46 0.96 18.65 1.72
C ASP A 46 -0.47 18.91 2.21
N ARG A 47 -1.17 17.87 2.65
CA ARG A 47 -2.54 17.95 3.17
C ARG A 47 -2.72 17.04 4.37
N ASP A 48 -3.78 17.30 5.15
CA ASP A 48 -4.13 16.47 6.30
C ASP A 48 -4.69 15.14 5.81
N MET A 49 -4.10 14.04 6.28
CA MET A 49 -4.50 12.68 5.93
C MET A 49 -5.05 11.97 7.16
N PHE A 50 -6.12 11.20 6.96
CA PHE A 50 -6.83 10.51 8.02
C PHE A 50 -6.92 9.02 7.72
N GLN A 51 -7.31 8.24 8.72
CA GLN A 51 -7.50 6.79 8.55
C GLN A 51 -8.44 6.45 7.39
N ARG A 52 -9.53 7.22 7.22
CA ARG A 52 -10.48 7.02 6.11
C ARG A 52 -9.80 7.09 4.74
N ASP A 53 -8.78 7.93 4.60
CA ASP A 53 -8.03 8.07 3.35
C ASP A 53 -7.22 6.81 3.05
N VAL A 54 -6.64 6.21 4.08
CA VAL A 54 -5.92 4.93 3.98
C VAL A 54 -6.89 3.80 3.62
N GLU A 55 -8.05 3.76 4.27
CA GLU A 55 -9.09 2.76 3.98
C GLU A 55 -9.51 2.83 2.51
N ALA A 56 -9.74 4.04 2.00
CA ALA A 56 -10.15 4.26 0.61
C ALA A 56 -9.04 3.90 -0.38
N GLU A 57 -7.81 4.36 -0.14
CA GLU A 57 -6.69 4.12 -1.04
C GLU A 57 -6.40 2.64 -1.24
N PHE A 58 -6.38 1.89 -0.14
CA PHE A 58 -6.02 0.47 -0.17
C PHE A 58 -7.23 -0.46 -0.20
N ASN A 59 -8.44 0.10 -0.24
CA ASN A 59 -9.69 -0.66 -0.22
C ASN A 59 -9.71 -1.72 0.88
N ILE A 60 -9.41 -1.28 2.10
CA ILE A 60 -9.40 -2.14 3.29
C ILE A 60 -10.46 -1.70 4.27
N ARG A 61 -10.91 -2.65 5.09
CA ARG A 61 -11.93 -2.41 6.11
C ARG A 61 -11.35 -1.59 7.25
N ARG A 62 -12.21 -0.85 7.94
CA ARG A 62 -11.84 -0.02 9.08
C ARG A 62 -11.08 -0.79 10.15
N SER A 63 -11.53 -1.99 10.50
CA SER A 63 -10.85 -2.83 11.49
C SER A 63 -9.43 -3.21 11.07
N THR A 64 -9.23 -3.51 9.80
CA THR A 64 -7.91 -3.82 9.24
C THR A 64 -7.00 -2.59 9.30
N ALA A 65 -7.49 -1.44 8.86
CA ALA A 65 -6.75 -0.18 8.92
C ALA A 65 -6.38 0.18 10.36
N THR A 66 -7.32 0.05 11.29
CA THR A 66 -7.07 0.32 12.72
C THR A 66 -5.91 -0.52 13.25
N GLY A 67 -5.91 -1.82 12.98
CA GLY A 67 -4.85 -2.72 13.43
C GLY A 67 -3.48 -2.36 12.86
N ILE A 68 -3.42 -2.09 11.56
CA ILE A 68 -2.16 -1.72 10.89
C ILE A 68 -1.63 -0.40 11.43
N LEU A 69 -2.48 0.62 11.53
CA LEU A 69 -2.07 1.94 12.00
C LEU A 69 -1.63 1.92 13.47
N GLN A 70 -2.30 1.15 14.32
CA GLN A 70 -1.87 0.96 15.72
C GLN A 70 -0.49 0.33 15.78
N LEU A 71 -0.22 -0.67 14.95
CA LEU A 71 1.11 -1.29 14.89
C LEU A 71 2.16 -0.31 14.41
N MET A 72 1.84 0.54 13.43
CA MET A 72 2.75 1.58 12.95
C MET A 72 3.05 2.63 14.03
N GLU A 73 2.05 2.99 14.83
CA GLU A 73 2.27 3.87 15.99
C GLU A 73 3.21 3.22 17.01
N LYS A 74 2.94 1.96 17.35
CA LYS A 74 3.77 1.18 18.28
C LYS A 74 5.21 1.07 17.81
N ASN A 75 5.42 0.91 16.50
CA ASN A 75 6.75 0.81 15.89
C ASN A 75 7.44 2.17 15.71
N GLY A 76 6.76 3.26 16.05
CA GLY A 76 7.32 4.60 15.97
C GLY A 76 7.34 5.22 14.58
N PHE A 77 6.52 4.72 13.65
CA PHE A 77 6.42 5.25 12.27
C PHE A 77 5.37 6.33 12.11
N LEU A 78 4.42 6.41 13.03
CA LEU A 78 3.23 7.20 12.87
C LEU A 78 2.84 7.86 14.18
N LEU A 79 2.37 9.13 14.08
CA LEU A 79 1.72 9.85 15.17
C LEU A 79 0.32 10.24 14.73
N ARG A 80 -0.59 10.33 15.68
CA ARG A 80 -1.92 10.89 15.48
C ARG A 80 -1.97 12.26 16.14
N GLU A 81 -2.27 13.29 15.36
CA GLU A 81 -2.32 14.66 15.85
C GLU A 81 -3.72 15.24 15.66
N PRO A 82 -4.22 16.00 16.65
CA PRO A 82 -5.52 16.68 16.50
C PRO A 82 -5.45 17.75 15.42
N VAL A 83 -6.59 18.01 14.79
CA VAL A 83 -6.76 19.12 13.86
C VAL A 83 -7.67 20.18 14.48
N ALA A 84 -7.41 21.44 14.16
CA ALA A 84 -8.13 22.56 14.77
C ALA A 84 -9.61 22.64 14.36
N TYR A 85 -9.94 22.14 13.18
CA TYR A 85 -11.28 22.29 12.59
C TYR A 85 -12.28 21.19 12.99
N ASP A 86 -11.84 20.07 13.59
CA ASP A 86 -12.72 19.02 14.09
C ASP A 86 -12.02 18.21 15.19
N ALA A 87 -12.51 18.36 16.43
CA ALA A 87 -11.92 17.69 17.61
C ALA A 87 -12.01 16.17 17.56
N ARG A 88 -12.89 15.60 16.72
CA ARG A 88 -13.04 14.15 16.57
C ARG A 88 -12.01 13.53 15.64
N LEU A 89 -11.34 14.34 14.83
CA LEU A 89 -10.40 13.88 13.83
C LEU A 89 -8.97 13.94 14.33
N LYS A 90 -8.20 12.91 13.98
CA LYS A 90 -6.75 12.83 14.21
C LYS A 90 -6.07 12.61 12.86
N LYS A 91 -5.27 13.58 12.44
CA LYS A 91 -4.48 13.41 11.21
C LYS A 91 -3.31 12.47 11.46
N LEU A 92 -2.93 11.76 10.41
CA LEU A 92 -1.82 10.81 10.44
C LEU A 92 -0.55 11.54 10.00
N VAL A 93 0.48 11.48 10.84
CA VAL A 93 1.75 12.17 10.58
C VAL A 93 2.89 11.17 10.67
N LEU A 94 3.70 11.11 9.62
CA LEU A 94 4.90 10.27 9.60
C LEU A 94 5.96 10.84 10.53
N THR A 95 6.63 9.95 11.26
CA THR A 95 7.74 10.33 12.13
C THR A 95 9.04 10.45 11.35
N PRO A 96 10.09 11.11 11.92
CA PRO A 96 11.41 11.08 11.31
C PRO A 96 11.93 9.66 11.05
N LYS A 97 11.61 8.71 11.94
CA LYS A 97 11.98 7.30 11.75
C LYS A 97 11.36 6.73 10.48
N ALA A 98 10.08 7.02 10.22
CA ALA A 98 9.40 6.58 9.00
C ALA A 98 10.04 7.19 7.75
N LEU A 99 10.37 8.47 7.79
CA LEU A 99 11.03 9.15 6.68
C LEU A 99 12.42 8.59 6.41
N ALA A 100 13.15 8.21 7.45
CA ALA A 100 14.47 7.60 7.29
C ALA A 100 14.45 6.26 6.58
N VAL A 101 13.41 5.45 6.80
CA VAL A 101 13.27 4.15 6.12
C VAL A 101 12.58 4.27 4.75
N HIS A 102 11.93 5.39 4.48
CA HIS A 102 11.13 5.61 3.28
C HIS A 102 11.94 5.45 1.99
N GLU A 103 13.17 5.96 1.94
CA GLU A 103 14.03 5.84 0.75
C GLU A 103 14.27 4.38 0.38
N GLY A 104 14.54 3.53 1.37
CA GLY A 104 14.71 2.10 1.17
C GLY A 104 13.42 1.44 0.66
N VAL A 105 12.28 1.85 1.21
CA VAL A 105 10.95 1.36 0.78
C VAL A 105 10.68 1.78 -0.65
N ILE A 106 10.90 3.04 -1.01
CA ILE A 106 10.70 3.53 -2.39
C ILE A 106 11.61 2.80 -3.37
N SER A 107 12.87 2.63 -3.03
CA SER A 107 13.81 1.90 -3.88
C SER A 107 13.31 0.48 -4.13
N ARG A 108 12.78 -0.18 -3.10
CA ARG A 108 12.22 -1.53 -3.21
C ARG A 108 10.96 -1.56 -4.08
N ILE A 109 10.07 -0.59 -3.92
CA ILE A 109 8.87 -0.46 -4.73
C ILE A 109 9.23 -0.30 -6.20
N ARG A 110 10.18 0.59 -6.50
CA ARG A 110 10.64 0.84 -7.87
C ARG A 110 11.30 -0.40 -8.49
N ALA A 111 12.17 -1.06 -7.74
CA ALA A 111 12.83 -2.28 -8.20
C ALA A 111 11.82 -3.39 -8.48
N THR A 112 10.84 -3.57 -7.60
CA THR A 112 9.79 -4.57 -7.77
C THR A 112 8.91 -4.24 -8.96
N ALA A 113 8.51 -2.99 -9.13
CA ALA A 113 7.71 -2.54 -10.27
C ALA A 113 8.45 -2.78 -11.60
N ALA A 114 9.73 -2.45 -11.68
CA ALA A 114 10.55 -2.68 -12.85
C ALA A 114 10.67 -4.18 -13.17
N ARG A 115 10.81 -5.00 -12.15
CA ARG A 115 10.92 -6.45 -12.30
C ARG A 115 9.60 -7.07 -12.80
N ILE A 116 8.48 -6.62 -12.27
CA ILE A 116 7.14 -7.09 -12.65
C ILE A 116 6.85 -6.75 -14.10
N THR A 117 7.22 -5.54 -14.53
CA THR A 117 6.88 -5.02 -15.86
C THR A 117 7.93 -5.31 -16.93
N LYS A 118 8.97 -6.09 -16.59
CA LYS A 118 9.98 -6.51 -17.57
C LYS A 118 9.28 -7.22 -18.73
N ASP A 119 9.64 -6.81 -19.96
CA ASP A 119 9.08 -7.35 -21.20
C ASP A 119 7.57 -7.10 -21.39
N VAL A 120 6.99 -6.18 -20.62
CA VAL A 120 5.60 -5.73 -20.76
C VAL A 120 5.62 -4.37 -21.45
N THR A 121 4.90 -4.24 -22.58
CA THR A 121 4.84 -2.97 -23.30
C THR A 121 3.95 -1.95 -22.59
N PRO A 122 4.13 -0.63 -22.85
CA PRO A 122 3.23 0.38 -22.30
C PRO A 122 1.76 0.13 -22.64
N GLU A 123 1.48 -0.35 -23.85
CA GLU A 123 0.12 -0.66 -24.31
C GLU A 123 -0.48 -1.84 -23.53
N GLU A 124 0.31 -2.88 -23.29
CA GLU A 124 -0.11 -4.02 -22.48
C GLU A 124 -0.38 -3.60 -21.04
N LEU A 125 0.44 -2.72 -20.49
CA LEU A 125 0.26 -2.20 -19.14
C LEU A 125 -1.03 -1.38 -19.02
N GLU A 126 -1.33 -0.54 -20.03
CA GLU A 126 -2.59 0.19 -20.13
C GLU A 126 -3.79 -0.75 -20.15
N GLN A 127 -3.71 -1.83 -20.93
CA GLN A 127 -4.75 -2.86 -20.98
C GLN A 127 -4.95 -3.52 -19.61
N PHE A 128 -3.86 -3.83 -18.92
CA PHE A 128 -3.93 -4.40 -17.57
C PHE A 128 -4.69 -3.49 -16.61
N PHE A 129 -4.36 -2.21 -16.57
CA PHE A 129 -5.05 -1.27 -15.70
C PHE A 129 -6.52 -1.08 -16.09
N ALA A 130 -6.83 -1.07 -17.36
CA ALA A 130 -8.22 -0.98 -17.84
C ALA A 130 -9.05 -2.21 -17.42
N ILE A 131 -8.46 -3.39 -17.53
CA ILE A 131 -9.12 -4.65 -17.15
C ILE A 131 -9.30 -4.73 -15.63
N THR A 132 -8.29 -4.42 -14.86
CA THR A 132 -8.39 -4.45 -13.39
C THR A 132 -9.40 -3.44 -12.86
N ALA A 133 -9.53 -2.27 -13.53
CA ALA A 133 -10.58 -1.32 -13.20
C ALA A 133 -11.98 -1.90 -13.38
N LYS A 134 -12.19 -2.71 -14.44
CA LYS A 134 -13.46 -3.41 -14.64
C LYS A 134 -13.72 -4.43 -13.53
N PHE A 135 -12.70 -5.20 -13.15
CA PHE A 135 -12.81 -6.16 -12.04
C PHE A 135 -13.23 -5.47 -10.74
N ARG A 136 -12.62 -4.35 -10.44
CA ARG A 136 -12.96 -3.58 -9.25
C ARG A 136 -14.40 -3.11 -9.26
N ARG A 137 -14.86 -2.51 -10.35
CA ARG A 137 -16.25 -2.07 -10.47
C ARG A 137 -17.26 -3.20 -10.30
N ASN A 138 -16.91 -4.40 -10.77
CA ASN A 138 -17.81 -5.55 -10.67
C ASN A 138 -17.91 -6.09 -9.23
N LEU A 139 -16.95 -5.77 -8.37
CA LEU A 139 -16.87 -6.27 -6.99
C LEU A 139 -17.28 -5.22 -5.95
N GLU A 140 -17.33 -3.96 -6.34
CA GLU A 140 -17.80 -2.84 -5.51
C GLU A 140 -19.31 -2.64 -5.69
#